data_3af0a1b2c10ea2ee456db8c5f08346a9
#
_entry.id   3af0a1b2c10ea2ee456db8c5f08346a9
#
_cell.length_a   1.000
_cell.length_b   1.000
_cell.length_c   1.000
_cell.angle_alpha   90.00
_cell.angle_beta   90.00
_cell.angle_gamma   90.00
#
_symmetry.space_group_name_H-M   'P 1'
#
loop_
_entity.id
_entity.type
_entity.pdbx_description
1 polymer ?
#
loop_
_entity_poly.entity_id
_entity_poly.type
_entity_poly.pdbx_seq_one_letter_code
_entity_poly.pdbx_strand_id
1 'polypeptide(L)'
;MQAPYLHKGNLSLGERRGPMNYYAAKELADSFRTVRKNTLLIAQDIPQEKYAFRAAPDTRSVGELLAHIASACTLQYQLHAVERRSSLEGFDLPSFIKRVLAEETQPRSKDQILEMLRGSGEKWAGFVEGLTDDFLAEQVQMPPGTTPPSKSRFEMILGVKEHEMHHRGQLMLIERLFGIVPHMTREMQSRLAAAAAKS
;
A
#
# COMPACT_ATOMS: atom_id res chain seq x y z
N MET A 1 -28.25 61.13 -26.34
CA MET A 1 -27.95 59.75 -26.77
C MET A 1 -27.60 58.93 -25.52
N GLN A 2 -28.52 58.17 -25.03
CA GLN A 2 -28.37 57.29 -23.85
C GLN A 2 -27.92 55.92 -24.32
N ALA A 3 -26.86 55.38 -23.77
CA ALA A 3 -26.38 54.02 -24.01
C ALA A 3 -27.23 52.97 -23.26
N PRO A 4 -27.50 51.81 -23.83
CA PRO A 4 -28.36 50.81 -23.18
C PRO A 4 -27.63 50.06 -22.08
N TYR A 5 -28.33 49.83 -20.95
CA TYR A 5 -27.96 49.02 -19.81
C TYR A 5 -27.81 47.56 -20.24
N LEU A 6 -26.62 46.99 -20.01
CA LEU A 6 -26.37 45.56 -20.11
C LEU A 6 -27.03 44.86 -18.91
N HIS A 7 -27.96 43.97 -19.22
CA HIS A 7 -28.55 42.99 -18.29
C HIS A 7 -27.45 42.11 -17.71
N LYS A 8 -27.21 42.21 -16.40
CA LYS A 8 -26.45 41.21 -15.65
C LYS A 8 -27.30 39.96 -15.54
N GLY A 9 -27.07 38.99 -16.42
CA GLY A 9 -27.56 37.63 -16.24
C GLY A 9 -27.00 37.06 -14.94
N ASN A 10 -27.89 36.72 -14.00
CA ASN A 10 -27.60 35.88 -12.85
C ASN A 10 -27.18 34.50 -13.39
N LEU A 11 -25.87 34.26 -13.44
CA LEU A 11 -25.37 32.89 -13.52
C LEU A 11 -25.75 32.21 -12.21
N SER A 12 -26.74 31.35 -12.26
CA SER A 12 -27.05 30.42 -11.17
C SER A 12 -25.77 29.64 -10.87
N LEU A 13 -25.22 29.83 -9.68
CA LEU A 13 -24.13 29.04 -9.15
C LEU A 13 -24.56 27.58 -9.21
N GLY A 14 -23.90 26.85 -10.09
CA GLY A 14 -24.19 25.49 -10.47
C GLY A 14 -24.47 24.57 -9.30
N GLU A 15 -25.30 23.60 -9.62
CA GLU A 15 -25.52 22.40 -8.83
C GLU A 15 -24.26 22.01 -8.07
N ARG A 16 -24.37 22.00 -6.74
CA ARG A 16 -23.29 21.46 -5.89
C ARG A 16 -23.08 20.01 -6.36
N ARG A 17 -22.07 19.80 -7.15
CA ARG A 17 -21.58 18.43 -7.38
C ARG A 17 -21.34 17.87 -5.98
N GLY A 18 -21.98 16.75 -5.68
CA GLY A 18 -21.71 16.02 -4.44
C GLY A 18 -20.19 15.79 -4.28
N PRO A 19 -19.70 15.49 -3.09
CA PRO A 19 -18.26 15.27 -2.88
C PRO A 19 -17.75 14.31 -3.93
N MET A 20 -16.78 14.78 -4.75
CA MET A 20 -16.13 13.92 -5.75
C MET A 20 -15.22 12.96 -4.99
N ASN A 21 -15.71 11.73 -4.82
CA ASN A 21 -14.95 10.69 -4.16
C ASN A 21 -14.12 9.93 -5.20
N TYR A 22 -12.91 10.41 -5.46
CA TYR A 22 -12.01 9.78 -6.43
C TYR A 22 -11.32 8.53 -5.89
N TYR A 23 -11.28 8.34 -4.57
CA TYR A 23 -10.50 7.30 -3.93
C TYR A 23 -11.10 6.98 -2.55
N ALA A 24 -12.16 6.16 -2.58
CA ALA A 24 -12.85 5.68 -1.39
C ALA A 24 -12.28 4.35 -0.90
N ALA A 25 -12.92 3.76 0.08
CA ALA A 25 -12.55 2.49 0.68
C ALA A 25 -12.37 1.36 -0.36
N LYS A 26 -13.32 1.26 -1.31
CA LYS A 26 -13.27 0.26 -2.38
C LYS A 26 -12.05 0.46 -3.28
N GLU A 27 -11.78 1.67 -3.74
CA GLU A 27 -10.65 1.99 -4.60
C GLU A 27 -9.32 1.78 -3.86
N LEU A 28 -9.26 2.10 -2.55
CA LEU A 28 -8.11 1.79 -1.69
C LEU A 28 -7.84 0.28 -1.66
N ALA A 29 -8.88 -0.53 -1.40
CA ALA A 29 -8.77 -1.98 -1.33
C ALA A 29 -8.35 -2.59 -2.67
N ASP A 30 -8.99 -2.20 -3.78
CA ASP A 30 -8.69 -2.71 -5.12
C ASP A 30 -7.27 -2.32 -5.57
N SER A 31 -6.85 -1.09 -5.27
CA SER A 31 -5.49 -0.62 -5.53
C SER A 31 -4.46 -1.39 -4.72
N PHE A 32 -4.75 -1.69 -3.44
CA PHE A 32 -3.88 -2.52 -2.61
C PHE A 32 -3.80 -3.96 -3.14
N ARG A 33 -4.92 -4.60 -3.49
CA ARG A 33 -4.94 -5.94 -4.11
C ARG A 33 -4.07 -5.99 -5.37
N THR A 34 -4.12 -4.94 -6.18
CA THR A 34 -3.27 -4.83 -7.39
C THR A 34 -1.78 -4.79 -7.02
N VAL A 35 -1.39 -4.02 -6.01
CA VAL A 35 -0.01 -3.96 -5.53
C VAL A 35 0.42 -5.31 -4.98
N ARG A 36 -0.38 -5.95 -4.11
CA ARG A 36 -0.11 -7.26 -3.52
C ARG A 36 0.00 -8.37 -4.57
N LYS A 37 -0.86 -8.37 -5.58
CA LYS A 37 -0.76 -9.29 -6.73
C LYS A 37 0.62 -9.18 -7.41
N ASN A 38 1.08 -7.96 -7.65
CA ASN A 38 2.39 -7.74 -8.26
C ASN A 38 3.55 -8.18 -7.36
N THR A 39 3.45 -7.97 -6.05
CA THR A 39 4.42 -8.49 -5.06
C THR A 39 4.47 -10.02 -5.07
N LEU A 40 3.31 -10.68 -5.15
CA LEU A 40 3.22 -12.14 -5.26
C LEU A 40 3.88 -12.68 -6.53
N LEU A 41 3.72 -11.99 -7.67
CA LEU A 41 4.38 -12.37 -8.92
C LEU A 41 5.90 -12.27 -8.80
N ILE A 42 6.44 -11.22 -8.19
CA ILE A 42 7.87 -11.08 -7.92
C ILE A 42 8.36 -12.19 -7.00
N ALA A 43 7.64 -12.46 -5.91
CA ALA A 43 7.99 -13.54 -5.00
C ALA A 43 7.98 -14.92 -5.70
N GLN A 44 7.07 -15.14 -6.64
CA GLN A 44 7.02 -16.35 -7.45
C GLN A 44 8.16 -16.45 -8.44
N ASP A 45 8.56 -15.35 -9.08
CA ASP A 45 9.64 -15.28 -10.05
C ASP A 45 11.02 -15.55 -9.41
N ILE A 46 11.25 -15.10 -8.17
CA ILE A 46 12.51 -15.34 -7.47
C ILE A 46 12.58 -16.82 -7.02
N PRO A 47 13.64 -17.57 -7.41
CA PRO A 47 13.83 -18.96 -6.99
C PRO A 47 14.02 -19.12 -5.48
N GLN A 48 13.58 -20.24 -4.90
CA GLN A 48 13.65 -20.53 -3.46
C GLN A 48 15.08 -20.38 -2.90
N GLU A 49 16.09 -20.87 -3.63
CA GLU A 49 17.51 -20.82 -3.23
C GLU A 49 18.05 -19.37 -3.14
N LYS A 50 17.35 -18.40 -3.68
CA LYS A 50 17.70 -16.96 -3.61
C LYS A 50 17.04 -16.25 -2.42
N TYR A 51 16.18 -16.91 -1.65
CA TYR A 51 15.47 -16.27 -0.54
C TYR A 51 16.40 -15.90 0.63
N ALA A 52 17.57 -16.54 0.75
CA ALA A 52 18.60 -16.16 1.73
C ALA A 52 19.50 -15.00 1.27
N PHE A 53 19.41 -14.56 0.01
CA PHE A 53 20.25 -13.49 -0.52
C PHE A 53 19.96 -12.16 0.14
N ARG A 54 21.03 -11.40 0.45
CA ARG A 54 21.02 -10.02 0.94
C ARG A 54 21.77 -9.14 -0.06
N ALA A 55 21.18 -8.03 -0.45
CA ALA A 55 21.82 -7.08 -1.39
C ALA A 55 23.03 -6.35 -0.74
N ALA A 56 22.99 -6.19 0.59
CA ALA A 56 24.08 -5.66 1.41
C ALA A 56 24.03 -6.31 2.82
N PRO A 57 25.13 -6.30 3.60
CA PRO A 57 25.21 -7.01 4.88
C PRO A 57 24.15 -6.60 5.90
N ASP A 58 23.75 -5.33 5.90
CA ASP A 58 22.78 -4.71 6.81
C ASP A 58 21.34 -4.69 6.28
N THR A 59 21.09 -5.29 5.10
CA THR A 59 19.74 -5.37 4.53
C THR A 59 19.03 -6.65 4.96
N ARG A 60 17.69 -6.65 4.84
CA ARG A 60 16.90 -7.88 4.91
C ARG A 60 17.27 -8.82 3.77
N SER A 61 17.25 -10.13 4.01
CA SER A 61 17.23 -11.11 2.93
C SER A 61 15.94 -11.00 2.12
N VAL A 62 15.91 -11.59 0.92
CA VAL A 62 14.68 -11.65 0.10
C VAL A 62 13.51 -12.23 0.90
N GLY A 63 13.72 -13.33 1.61
CA GLY A 63 12.68 -13.95 2.43
C GLY A 63 12.21 -13.06 3.56
N GLU A 64 13.11 -12.43 4.30
CA GLU A 64 12.79 -11.48 5.36
C GLU A 64 12.08 -10.23 4.82
N LEU A 65 12.48 -9.74 3.64
CA LEU A 65 11.83 -8.58 3.01
C LEU A 65 10.39 -8.91 2.60
N LEU A 66 10.16 -10.09 2.04
CA LEU A 66 8.82 -10.56 1.70
C LEU A 66 7.96 -10.81 2.95
N ALA A 67 8.54 -11.37 4.03
CA ALA A 67 7.87 -11.53 5.31
C ALA A 67 7.53 -10.15 5.93
N HIS A 68 8.44 -9.18 5.84
CA HIS A 68 8.21 -7.80 6.24
C HIS A 68 7.02 -7.17 5.50
N ILE A 69 6.97 -7.32 4.18
CA ILE A 69 5.82 -6.84 3.38
C ILE A 69 4.52 -7.52 3.82
N ALA A 70 4.55 -8.82 4.09
CA ALA A 70 3.36 -9.54 4.56
C ALA A 70 2.86 -9.04 5.91
N SER A 71 3.77 -8.64 6.82
CA SER A 71 3.44 -8.16 8.17
C SER A 71 3.19 -6.65 8.24
N ALA A 72 3.52 -5.88 7.22
CA ALA A 72 3.45 -4.41 7.23
C ALA A 72 2.05 -3.85 7.55
N CYS A 73 0.98 -4.54 7.14
CA CYS A 73 -0.38 -4.13 7.46
C CYS A 73 -0.79 -4.41 8.92
N THR A 74 -0.02 -5.19 9.67
CA THR A 74 -0.42 -5.67 11.02
C THR A 74 -0.58 -4.52 12.01
N LEU A 75 0.31 -3.52 11.98
CA LEU A 75 0.20 -2.35 12.85
C LEU A 75 -1.09 -1.57 12.57
N GLN A 76 -1.33 -1.25 11.31
CA GLN A 76 -2.50 -0.48 10.94
C GLN A 76 -3.80 -1.28 11.18
N TYR A 77 -3.77 -2.59 10.98
CA TYR A 77 -4.90 -3.45 11.32
C TYR A 77 -5.17 -3.44 12.84
N GLN A 78 -4.13 -3.52 13.67
CA GLN A 78 -4.27 -3.43 15.14
C GLN A 78 -4.89 -2.09 15.55
N LEU A 79 -4.36 -0.99 15.02
CA LEU A 79 -4.81 0.35 15.38
C LEU A 79 -6.25 0.66 14.92
N HIS A 80 -6.59 0.28 13.69
CA HIS A 80 -7.85 0.69 13.07
C HIS A 80 -8.97 -0.34 13.16
N ALA A 81 -8.66 -1.64 13.06
CA ALA A 81 -9.66 -2.71 13.07
C ALA A 81 -9.92 -3.24 14.49
N VAL A 82 -8.85 -3.49 15.27
CA VAL A 82 -8.95 -4.16 16.57
C VAL A 82 -9.21 -3.15 17.68
N GLU A 83 -8.31 -2.16 17.85
CA GLU A 83 -8.39 -1.21 18.96
C GLU A 83 -9.20 0.06 18.63
N ARG A 84 -9.40 0.36 17.36
CA ARG A 84 -10.13 1.55 16.87
C ARG A 84 -9.62 2.85 17.51
N ARG A 85 -8.30 2.97 17.65
CA ARG A 85 -7.68 4.09 18.37
C ARG A 85 -7.90 5.42 17.64
N SER A 86 -8.21 6.45 18.42
CA SER A 86 -8.21 7.85 17.98
C SER A 86 -6.92 8.59 18.37
N SER A 87 -6.06 7.95 19.16
CA SER A 87 -4.76 8.47 19.59
C SER A 87 -3.74 7.35 19.70
N LEU A 88 -2.48 7.64 19.33
CA LEU A 88 -1.34 6.76 19.57
C LEU A 88 -0.67 7.01 20.92
N GLU A 89 -1.15 7.97 21.71
CA GLU A 89 -0.69 8.16 23.08
C GLU A 89 -0.94 6.89 23.90
N GLY A 90 0.09 6.45 24.64
CA GLY A 90 0.04 5.21 25.43
C GLY A 90 0.04 3.91 24.62
N PHE A 91 0.16 3.95 23.29
CA PHE A 91 0.40 2.74 22.50
C PHE A 91 1.85 2.34 22.58
N ASP A 92 2.12 1.11 23.06
CA ASP A 92 3.50 0.58 23.16
C ASP A 92 4.01 0.13 21.78
N LEU A 93 4.29 1.13 20.93
CA LEU A 93 4.85 0.92 19.59
C LEU A 93 6.17 0.16 19.60
N PRO A 94 7.14 0.45 20.50
CA PRO A 94 8.41 -0.28 20.53
C PRO A 94 8.23 -1.79 20.75
N SER A 95 7.43 -2.20 21.72
CA SER A 95 7.16 -3.63 21.96
C SER A 95 6.38 -4.27 20.81
N PHE A 96 5.45 -3.53 20.20
CA PHE A 96 4.73 -4.02 19.02
C PHE A 96 5.70 -4.28 17.86
N ILE A 97 6.54 -3.32 17.51
CA ILE A 97 7.52 -3.44 16.43
C ILE A 97 8.51 -4.57 16.72
N LYS A 98 8.99 -4.70 17.95
CA LYS A 98 9.89 -5.80 18.35
C LYS A 98 9.27 -7.18 18.05
N ARG A 99 7.98 -7.38 18.33
CA ARG A 99 7.29 -8.65 18.02
C ARG A 99 7.19 -8.87 16.50
N VAL A 100 6.83 -7.84 15.73
CA VAL A 100 6.73 -7.94 14.27
C VAL A 100 8.10 -8.29 13.67
N LEU A 101 9.16 -7.62 14.09
CA LEU A 101 10.53 -7.89 13.61
C LEU A 101 11.01 -9.30 13.97
N ALA A 102 10.65 -9.82 15.16
CA ALA A 102 10.98 -11.19 15.54
C ALA A 102 10.28 -12.21 14.63
N GLU A 103 9.07 -11.94 14.17
CA GLU A 103 8.35 -12.80 13.21
C GLU A 103 8.97 -12.73 11.82
N GLU A 104 9.48 -11.60 11.37
CA GLU A 104 10.09 -11.44 10.05
C GLU A 104 11.32 -12.35 9.86
N THR A 105 12.10 -12.56 10.92
CA THR A 105 13.34 -13.34 10.90
C THR A 105 13.14 -14.84 11.05
N GLN A 106 11.91 -15.31 11.28
CA GLN A 106 11.66 -16.75 11.38
C GLN A 106 11.93 -17.45 10.04
N PRO A 107 12.63 -18.60 10.06
CA PRO A 107 12.86 -19.38 8.85
C PRO A 107 11.54 -19.82 8.20
N ARG A 108 11.38 -19.56 6.91
CA ARG A 108 10.18 -19.93 6.16
C ARG A 108 10.54 -20.42 4.76
N SER A 109 9.78 -21.38 4.27
CA SER A 109 9.83 -21.75 2.86
C SER A 109 9.18 -20.66 1.99
N LYS A 110 9.47 -20.69 0.69
CA LYS A 110 8.80 -19.83 -0.30
C LYS A 110 7.29 -19.96 -0.24
N ASP A 111 6.76 -21.18 -0.14
CA ASP A 111 5.32 -21.42 -0.09
C ASP A 111 4.68 -20.81 1.17
N GLN A 112 5.34 -20.92 2.33
CA GLN A 112 4.89 -20.27 3.56
C GLN A 112 4.86 -18.75 3.43
N ILE A 113 5.85 -18.15 2.80
CA ILE A 113 5.89 -16.70 2.56
C ILE A 113 4.79 -16.27 1.56
N LEU A 114 4.58 -17.02 0.49
CA LEU A 114 3.50 -16.77 -0.46
C LEU A 114 2.13 -16.84 0.20
N GLU A 115 1.92 -17.81 1.10
CA GLU A 115 0.67 -17.92 1.86
C GLU A 115 0.49 -16.76 2.83
N MET A 116 1.54 -16.34 3.55
CA MET A 116 1.51 -15.14 4.39
C MET A 116 1.12 -13.89 3.59
N LEU A 117 1.71 -13.70 2.41
CA LEU A 117 1.38 -12.56 1.54
C LEU A 117 -0.09 -12.60 1.09
N ARG A 118 -0.61 -13.77 0.69
CA ARG A 118 -2.03 -13.92 0.30
C ARG A 118 -2.96 -13.65 1.47
N GLY A 119 -2.75 -14.35 2.58
CA GLY A 119 -3.64 -14.28 3.73
C GLY A 119 -3.67 -12.90 4.38
N SER A 120 -2.49 -12.28 4.63
CA SER A 120 -2.43 -10.94 5.20
C SER A 120 -2.99 -9.89 4.24
N GLY A 121 -2.73 -10.05 2.94
CA GLY A 121 -3.20 -9.13 1.92
C GLY A 121 -4.71 -9.10 1.79
N GLU A 122 -5.35 -10.26 1.74
CA GLU A 122 -6.81 -10.34 1.63
C GLU A 122 -7.51 -9.91 2.91
N LYS A 123 -6.97 -10.29 4.08
CA LYS A 123 -7.46 -9.80 5.37
C LYS A 123 -7.45 -8.28 5.46
N TRP A 124 -6.37 -7.64 5.02
CA TRP A 124 -6.23 -6.19 5.00
C TRP A 124 -7.18 -5.55 3.99
N ALA A 125 -7.20 -6.03 2.74
CA ALA A 125 -8.06 -5.50 1.70
C ALA A 125 -9.54 -5.61 2.08
N GLY A 126 -9.99 -6.75 2.61
CA GLY A 126 -11.37 -6.95 3.06
C GLY A 126 -11.76 -6.02 4.20
N PHE A 127 -10.84 -5.75 5.14
CA PHE A 127 -11.08 -4.73 6.18
C PHE A 127 -11.25 -3.33 5.56
N VAL A 128 -10.33 -2.92 4.68
CA VAL A 128 -10.35 -1.59 4.05
C VAL A 128 -11.62 -1.39 3.21
N GLU A 129 -12.03 -2.39 2.46
CA GLU A 129 -13.21 -2.34 1.58
C GLU A 129 -14.52 -2.07 2.34
N GLY A 130 -14.59 -2.51 3.60
CA GLY A 130 -15.76 -2.31 4.47
C GLY A 130 -15.80 -0.96 5.22
N LEU A 131 -14.85 -0.06 4.98
CA LEU A 131 -14.77 1.23 5.69
C LEU A 131 -15.72 2.27 5.07
N THR A 132 -16.19 3.19 5.91
CA THR A 132 -16.97 4.35 5.47
C THR A 132 -16.07 5.56 5.24
N ASP A 133 -16.54 6.53 4.46
CA ASP A 133 -15.84 7.80 4.24
C ASP A 133 -15.65 8.57 5.55
N ASP A 134 -16.67 8.56 6.44
CA ASP A 134 -16.57 9.19 7.74
C ASP A 134 -15.45 8.58 8.59
N PHE A 135 -15.34 7.24 8.61
CA PHE A 135 -14.25 6.56 9.31
C PHE A 135 -12.89 6.92 8.70
N LEU A 136 -12.78 6.96 7.38
CA LEU A 136 -11.54 7.33 6.71
C LEU A 136 -11.13 8.79 6.99
N ALA A 137 -12.08 9.68 7.19
CA ALA A 137 -11.84 11.09 7.51
C ALA A 137 -11.45 11.35 8.98
N GLU A 138 -11.71 10.40 9.89
CA GLU A 138 -11.36 10.56 11.31
C GLU A 138 -9.87 10.84 11.51
N GLN A 139 -9.55 11.78 12.41
CA GLN A 139 -8.19 12.12 12.78
C GLN A 139 -7.68 11.23 13.92
N VAL A 140 -6.49 10.68 13.75
CA VAL A 140 -5.76 9.95 14.79
C VAL A 140 -4.64 10.85 15.31
N GLN A 141 -4.63 11.11 16.61
CA GLN A 141 -3.60 11.91 17.25
C GLN A 141 -2.28 11.13 17.29
N MET A 142 -1.21 11.75 16.84
CA MET A 142 0.13 11.19 16.90
C MET A 142 0.74 11.41 18.30
N PRO A 143 1.80 10.68 18.66
CA PRO A 143 2.47 10.91 19.95
C PRO A 143 2.94 12.35 20.11
N PRO A 144 2.98 12.90 21.35
CA PRO A 144 3.49 14.24 21.61
C PRO A 144 4.87 14.49 20.97
N GLY A 145 5.04 15.65 20.36
CA GLY A 145 6.28 16.04 19.67
C GLY A 145 6.42 15.50 18.24
N THR A 146 5.45 14.75 17.74
CA THR A 146 5.43 14.27 16.34
C THR A 146 4.92 15.34 15.39
N THR A 147 5.48 15.40 14.19
CA THR A 147 5.01 16.28 13.10
C THR A 147 4.65 15.43 11.88
N PRO A 148 3.42 15.51 11.37
CA PRO A 148 2.27 16.30 11.87
C PRO A 148 1.71 15.74 13.20
N PRO A 149 0.96 16.56 13.98
CA PRO A 149 0.42 16.13 15.27
C PRO A 149 -0.78 15.17 15.13
N SER A 150 -1.40 15.08 13.97
CA SER A 150 -2.45 14.12 13.65
C SER A 150 -2.38 13.72 12.19
N LYS A 151 -2.97 12.56 11.88
CA LYS A 151 -3.17 12.06 10.52
C LYS A 151 -4.57 11.52 10.36
N SER A 152 -5.17 11.68 9.18
CA SER A 152 -6.41 10.98 8.89
C SER A 152 -6.19 9.46 8.83
N ARG A 153 -7.24 8.69 9.15
CA ARG A 153 -7.16 7.23 8.94
C ARG A 153 -6.90 6.88 7.49
N PHE A 154 -7.47 7.64 6.55
CA PHE A 154 -7.20 7.51 5.13
C PHE A 154 -5.69 7.55 4.83
N GLU A 155 -4.99 8.58 5.33
CA GLU A 155 -3.56 8.76 5.13
C GLU A 155 -2.74 7.60 5.71
N MET A 156 -3.10 7.14 6.92
CA MET A 156 -2.43 6.02 7.58
C MET A 156 -2.66 4.69 6.84
N ILE A 157 -3.88 4.46 6.36
CA ILE A 157 -4.28 3.25 5.61
C ILE A 157 -3.62 3.24 4.22
N LEU A 158 -3.59 4.38 3.54
CA LEU A 158 -2.89 4.55 2.26
C LEU A 158 -1.41 4.21 2.38
N GLY A 159 -0.78 4.62 3.49
CA GLY A 159 0.64 4.37 3.78
C GLY A 159 1.02 2.89 3.76
N VAL A 160 0.10 1.95 4.02
CA VAL A 160 0.36 0.50 3.90
C VAL A 160 0.69 0.11 2.46
N LYS A 161 -0.09 0.61 1.50
CA LYS A 161 0.17 0.37 0.08
C LYS A 161 1.48 1.01 -0.38
N GLU A 162 1.73 2.24 0.03
CA GLU A 162 2.94 2.98 -0.32
C GLU A 162 4.20 2.28 0.21
N HIS A 163 4.15 1.78 1.45
CA HIS A 163 5.21 1.00 2.05
C HIS A 163 5.49 -0.30 1.27
N GLU A 164 4.45 -1.03 0.86
CA GLU A 164 4.62 -2.22 0.03
C GLU A 164 5.24 -1.87 -1.34
N MET A 165 4.79 -0.77 -1.98
CA MET A 165 5.34 -0.31 -3.25
C MET A 165 6.82 0.07 -3.14
N HIS A 166 7.24 0.68 -2.02
CA HIS A 166 8.64 0.98 -1.73
C HIS A 166 9.49 -0.29 -1.73
N HIS A 167 9.09 -1.31 -0.98
CA HIS A 167 9.82 -2.58 -0.90
C HIS A 167 9.72 -3.41 -2.17
N ARG A 168 8.61 -3.33 -2.91
CA ARG A 168 8.49 -3.95 -4.22
C ARG A 168 9.53 -3.41 -5.21
N GLY A 169 9.80 -2.10 -5.16
CA GLY A 169 10.88 -1.51 -5.97
C GLY A 169 12.25 -2.13 -5.66
N GLN A 170 12.56 -2.38 -4.39
CA GLN A 170 13.78 -3.08 -3.96
C GLN A 170 13.83 -4.52 -4.50
N LEU A 171 12.74 -5.26 -4.40
CA LEU A 171 12.65 -6.63 -4.94
C LEU A 171 12.85 -6.67 -6.45
N MET A 172 12.28 -5.72 -7.20
CA MET A 172 12.46 -5.61 -8.65
C MET A 172 13.92 -5.30 -9.04
N LEU A 173 14.65 -4.57 -8.21
CA LEU A 173 16.10 -4.40 -8.38
C LEU A 173 16.85 -5.70 -8.12
N ILE A 174 16.48 -6.43 -7.06
CA ILE A 174 17.08 -7.73 -6.72
C ILE A 174 16.81 -8.76 -7.81
N GLU A 175 15.60 -8.83 -8.42
CA GLU A 175 15.34 -9.68 -9.59
C GLU A 175 16.37 -9.44 -10.69
N ARG A 176 16.70 -8.18 -10.99
CA ARG A 176 17.69 -7.83 -12.02
C ARG A 176 19.10 -8.29 -11.66
N LEU A 177 19.48 -8.27 -10.37
CA LEU A 177 20.76 -8.82 -9.93
C LEU A 177 20.85 -10.33 -10.16
N PHE A 178 19.71 -11.02 -10.21
CA PHE A 178 19.63 -12.46 -10.56
C PHE A 178 19.47 -12.72 -12.08
N GLY A 179 19.46 -11.68 -12.90
CA GLY A 179 19.19 -11.80 -14.34
C GLY A 179 17.72 -12.00 -14.69
N ILE A 180 16.81 -11.82 -13.72
CA ILE A 180 15.37 -11.93 -13.93
C ILE A 180 14.83 -10.57 -14.39
N VAL A 181 14.14 -10.54 -15.52
CA VAL A 181 13.41 -9.35 -15.96
C VAL A 181 12.09 -9.28 -15.19
N PRO A 182 11.82 -8.22 -14.39
CA PRO A 182 10.58 -8.12 -13.61
C PRO A 182 9.32 -8.24 -14.48
N HIS A 183 8.28 -8.89 -13.95
CA HIS A 183 7.04 -9.17 -14.71
C HIS A 183 6.41 -7.91 -15.31
N MET A 184 6.40 -6.78 -14.62
CA MET A 184 5.86 -5.51 -15.14
C MET A 184 6.64 -5.03 -16.39
N THR A 185 7.95 -5.24 -16.43
CA THR A 185 8.79 -4.94 -17.61
C THR A 185 8.46 -5.89 -18.75
N ARG A 186 8.31 -7.20 -18.47
CA ARG A 186 7.92 -8.21 -19.47
C ARG A 186 6.55 -7.89 -20.08
N GLU A 187 5.58 -7.51 -19.26
CA GLU A 187 4.23 -7.10 -19.71
C GLU A 187 4.28 -5.86 -20.61
N MET A 188 5.05 -4.85 -20.23
CA MET A 188 5.25 -3.65 -21.05
C MET A 188 5.87 -4.01 -22.42
N GLN A 189 6.93 -4.81 -22.43
CA GLN A 189 7.58 -5.25 -23.65
C GLN A 189 6.62 -6.02 -24.56
N SER A 190 5.82 -6.93 -24.00
CA SER A 190 4.81 -7.70 -24.74
C SER A 190 3.74 -6.80 -25.38
N ARG A 191 3.28 -5.78 -24.65
CA ARG A 191 2.29 -4.80 -25.16
C ARG A 191 2.88 -3.99 -26.31
N LEU A 192 4.13 -3.53 -26.19
CA LEU A 192 4.82 -2.79 -27.24
C LEU A 192 5.04 -3.64 -28.49
N ALA A 193 5.46 -4.89 -28.35
CA ALA A 193 5.61 -5.82 -29.45
C ALA A 193 4.28 -6.09 -30.17
N ALA A 194 3.21 -6.30 -29.40
CA ALA A 194 1.86 -6.50 -29.97
C ALA A 194 1.31 -5.25 -30.68
N ALA A 195 1.67 -4.05 -30.25
CA ALA A 195 1.28 -2.81 -30.94
C ALA A 195 2.06 -2.65 -32.26
N ALA A 196 3.38 -2.94 -32.26
CA ALA A 196 4.21 -2.86 -33.45
C ALA A 196 3.82 -3.89 -34.54
N ALA A 197 3.28 -5.05 -34.13
CA ALA A 197 2.80 -6.07 -35.08
C ALA A 197 1.48 -5.73 -35.76
N LYS A 198 0.78 -4.67 -35.33
CA LYS A 198 -0.51 -4.19 -35.88
C LYS A 198 -0.35 -2.93 -36.74
N SER A 199 0.84 -2.33 -36.75
CA SER A 199 1.21 -1.18 -37.59
C SER A 199 1.90 -1.64 -38.88
#